data_5e837b4457dcf01b2d5f6a17b6bd8e38
#
_entry.id   5e837b4457dcf01b2d5f6a17b6bd8e38
#
_cell.length_a   1.000
_cell.length_b   1.000
_cell.length_c   1.000
_cell.angle_alpha   90.00
_cell.angle_beta   90.00
_cell.angle_gamma   90.00
#
_symmetry.space_group_name_H-M   'P 1'
#
loop_
_entity.id
_entity.type
_entity.pdbx_description
1 polymer ?
#
loop_
_entity_poly.entity_id
_entity_poly.type
_entity_poly.pdbx_seq_one_letter_code
_entity_poly.pdbx_strand_id
1 'polypeptide(L)'
;MQPVHEYSTIPNTYSGVNAPAAIRYCNEYVYVSNRGHDSITCYKAENDKLILTNTTSCGGSSPRDFNISGGKLICANEASNNVCLFLINNGTLTKINEIQIEKPLCVVC
;
A
#
# COMPACT_ATOMS: atom_id res chain seq x y z
N MET A 1 5.77 13.08 13.28
CA MET A 1 5.43 13.85 12.08
C MET A 1 4.13 14.60 12.27
N GLN A 2 4.11 15.83 11.89
CA GLN A 2 2.93 16.66 12.02
C GLN A 2 2.31 16.89 10.64
N PRO A 3 1.21 16.22 10.31
CA PRO A 3 0.57 16.46 9.04
C PRO A 3 -0.08 17.85 9.05
N VAL A 4 0.21 18.61 8.03
CA VAL A 4 -0.40 19.93 7.85
C VAL A 4 -1.72 19.81 7.11
N HIS A 5 -1.86 18.76 6.33
CA HIS A 5 -3.03 18.53 5.48
C HIS A 5 -3.59 17.15 5.71
N GLU A 6 -4.88 17.03 5.51
CA GLU A 6 -5.52 15.72 5.48
C GLU A 6 -5.60 15.25 4.04
N TYR A 7 -5.22 14.00 3.81
CA TYR A 7 -5.25 13.39 2.49
C TYR A 7 -6.12 12.16 2.50
N SER A 8 -6.95 12.00 1.48
CA SER A 8 -7.69 10.77 1.28
C SER A 8 -6.74 9.72 0.69
N THR A 9 -6.74 8.51 1.24
CA THR A 9 -5.91 7.42 0.75
C THR A 9 -6.62 6.55 -0.27
N ILE A 10 -7.89 6.83 -0.54
CA ILE A 10 -8.71 6.06 -1.46
C ILE A 10 -9.46 7.00 -2.40
N PRO A 11 -9.96 6.50 -3.54
CA PRO A 11 -10.72 7.33 -4.48
C PRO A 11 -11.98 7.91 -3.84
N ASN A 12 -12.35 9.11 -4.24
CA ASN A 12 -13.56 9.78 -3.74
C ASN A 12 -14.84 8.98 -4.04
N THR A 13 -14.79 8.11 -5.03
CA THR A 13 -15.95 7.31 -5.42
C THR A 13 -16.18 6.11 -4.51
N TYR A 14 -15.22 5.77 -3.66
CA TYR A 14 -15.37 4.64 -2.76
C TYR A 14 -16.28 5.02 -1.59
N SER A 15 -17.30 4.22 -1.34
CA SER A 15 -18.27 4.47 -0.27
C SER A 15 -18.24 3.45 0.86
N GLY A 16 -17.35 2.47 0.80
CA GLY A 16 -17.23 1.45 1.85
C GLY A 16 -16.38 1.92 3.03
N VAL A 17 -16.26 1.05 4.02
CA VAL A 17 -15.40 1.30 5.18
C VAL A 17 -13.95 1.12 4.77
N ASN A 18 -13.09 2.06 5.14
CA ASN A 18 -11.67 1.97 4.88
C ASN A 18 -10.87 2.29 6.13
N ALA A 19 -9.81 1.54 6.37
CA ALA A 19 -8.91 1.74 7.49
C ALA A 19 -7.46 1.62 7.02
N PRO A 20 -6.70 2.72 6.97
CA PRO A 20 -5.28 2.65 6.67
C PRO A 20 -4.58 1.76 7.71
N ALA A 21 -3.77 0.83 7.26
CA ALA A 21 -3.15 -0.16 8.14
C ALA A 21 -1.65 0.05 8.31
N ALA A 22 -0.94 0.38 7.25
CA ALA A 22 0.51 0.56 7.29
C ALA A 22 0.95 1.69 6.37
N ILE A 23 2.02 2.36 6.76
CA ILE A 23 2.59 3.47 5.99
C ILE A 23 4.10 3.24 5.88
N ARG A 24 4.64 3.37 4.68
CA ARG A 24 6.07 3.24 4.43
C ARG A 24 6.56 4.35 3.51
N TYR A 25 7.76 4.83 3.77
CA TYR A 25 8.41 5.85 2.95
C TYR A 25 9.63 5.24 2.28
N CYS A 26 9.77 5.45 0.98
CA CYS A 26 10.90 4.94 0.23
C CYS A 26 11.12 5.77 -1.03
N ASN A 27 12.35 6.28 -1.22
CA ASN A 27 12.74 7.00 -2.43
C ASN A 27 11.77 8.11 -2.84
N GLU A 28 11.43 9.00 -1.90
CA GLU A 28 10.54 10.14 -2.13
C GLU A 28 9.07 9.76 -2.34
N TYR A 29 8.72 8.50 -2.09
CA TYR A 29 7.33 8.05 -2.20
C TYR A 29 6.83 7.54 -0.86
N VAL A 30 5.57 7.81 -0.56
CA VAL A 30 4.88 7.32 0.63
C VAL A 30 3.82 6.33 0.17
N TYR A 31 3.85 5.14 0.76
CA TYR A 31 2.92 4.06 0.41
C TYR A 31 2.03 3.78 1.62
N VAL A 32 0.73 3.67 1.38
CA VAL A 32 -0.27 3.43 2.44
C VAL A 32 -1.14 2.24 2.02
N SER A 33 -1.25 1.24 2.90
CA SER A 33 -2.19 0.15 2.65
C SER A 33 -3.57 0.49 3.20
N ASN A 34 -4.61 0.20 2.43
CA ASN A 34 -5.99 0.54 2.75
C ASN A 34 -6.82 -0.74 2.94
N ARG A 35 -7.15 -1.07 4.19
CA ARG A 35 -8.07 -2.18 4.48
C ARG A 35 -9.49 -1.69 4.26
N GLY A 36 -10.28 -2.46 3.53
CA GLY A 36 -11.62 -2.10 3.12
C GLY A 36 -11.65 -1.88 1.62
N HIS A 37 -10.96 -0.87 1.13
CA HIS A 37 -10.77 -0.67 -0.31
C HIS A 37 -9.80 -1.71 -0.88
N ASP A 38 -8.94 -2.28 -0.02
CA ASP A 38 -8.00 -3.34 -0.37
C ASP A 38 -7.02 -2.91 -1.45
N SER A 39 -6.36 -1.81 -1.19
CA SER A 39 -5.44 -1.18 -2.14
C SER A 39 -4.21 -0.63 -1.44
N ILE A 40 -3.25 -0.23 -2.24
CA ILE A 40 -2.06 0.49 -1.80
C ILE A 40 -2.04 1.82 -2.54
N THR A 41 -2.05 2.91 -1.80
CA THR A 41 -1.99 4.26 -2.37
C THR A 41 -0.57 4.78 -2.30
N CYS A 42 -0.10 5.36 -3.38
CA CYS A 42 1.23 5.94 -3.46
C CYS A 42 1.14 7.45 -3.65
N TYR A 43 1.91 8.17 -2.83
CA TYR A 43 2.06 9.62 -2.94
C TYR A 43 3.53 9.94 -3.19
N LYS A 44 3.78 10.95 -3.99
CA LYS A 44 5.14 11.50 -4.11
C LYS A 44 5.30 12.63 -3.12
N ALA A 45 6.35 12.59 -2.31
CA ALA A 45 6.67 13.65 -1.36
C ALA A 45 7.53 14.69 -2.06
N GLU A 46 7.02 15.91 -2.19
CA GLU A 46 7.70 16.98 -2.92
C GLU A 46 7.33 18.34 -2.33
N ASN A 47 8.34 19.15 -2.02
CA ASN A 47 8.13 20.51 -1.51
C ASN A 47 7.18 20.56 -0.30
N ASP A 48 7.37 19.63 0.65
CA ASP A 48 6.56 19.51 1.87
C ASP A 48 5.10 19.20 1.57
N LYS A 49 4.82 18.62 0.42
CA LYS A 49 3.48 18.20 0.02
C LYS A 49 3.49 16.75 -0.41
N LEU A 50 2.34 16.10 -0.29
CA LEU A 50 2.12 14.76 -0.80
C LEU A 50 1.25 14.87 -2.04
N ILE A 51 1.75 14.37 -3.15
CA ILE A 51 1.05 14.41 -4.43
C ILE A 51 0.60 12.99 -4.75
N LEU A 52 -0.72 12.80 -4.88
CA LEU A 52 -1.26 11.49 -5.21
C LEU A 52 -0.73 11.03 -6.56
N THR A 53 -0.09 9.87 -6.57
CA THR A 53 0.47 9.29 -7.80
C THR A 53 -0.46 8.23 -8.36
N ASN A 54 -0.84 7.24 -7.55
CA ASN A 54 -1.75 6.18 -8.00
C ASN A 54 -2.25 5.37 -6.80
N THR A 55 -3.28 4.57 -7.08
CA THR A 55 -3.83 3.60 -6.14
C THR A 55 -3.89 2.26 -6.87
N THR A 56 -3.30 1.23 -6.29
CA THR A 56 -3.19 -0.09 -6.90
C THR A 56 -3.85 -1.13 -6.01
N SER A 57 -4.57 -2.08 -6.61
CA SER A 57 -5.13 -3.20 -5.85
C SER A 57 -4.02 -3.94 -5.10
N CYS A 58 -4.27 -4.35 -3.86
CA CYS A 58 -3.29 -5.10 -3.08
C CYS A 58 -3.19 -6.57 -3.54
N GLY A 59 -4.03 -6.99 -4.46
CA GLY A 59 -4.03 -8.36 -4.96
C GLY A 59 -4.79 -9.34 -4.08
N GLY A 60 -5.50 -8.85 -3.07
CA GLY A 60 -6.26 -9.68 -2.15
C GLY A 60 -7.14 -8.83 -1.28
N SER A 61 -7.37 -9.26 -0.03
CA SER A 61 -8.23 -8.56 0.90
C SER A 61 -7.51 -8.28 2.21
N SER A 62 -7.83 -7.11 2.78
CA SER A 62 -7.30 -6.67 4.06
C SER A 62 -5.77 -6.63 4.08
N PRO A 63 -5.15 -5.69 3.34
CA PRO A 63 -3.69 -5.53 3.32
C PRO A 63 -3.21 -4.97 4.65
N ARG A 64 -2.91 -5.86 5.58
CA ARG A 64 -2.58 -5.49 6.95
C ARG A 64 -1.20 -4.87 7.08
N ASP A 65 -0.24 -5.38 6.33
CA ASP A 65 1.13 -4.89 6.38
C ASP A 65 1.81 -5.11 5.06
N PHE A 66 2.82 -4.30 4.79
CA PHE A 66 3.67 -4.47 3.63
C PHE A 66 5.06 -3.95 3.96
N ASN A 67 6.04 -4.34 3.17
CA ASN A 67 7.39 -3.83 3.31
C ASN A 67 8.03 -3.65 1.94
N ILE A 68 9.06 -2.81 1.88
CA ILE A 68 9.73 -2.47 0.64
C ILE A 68 11.21 -2.83 0.76
N SER A 69 11.72 -3.56 -0.23
CA SER A 69 13.11 -3.96 -0.25
C SER A 69 13.54 -4.23 -1.70
N GLY A 70 14.70 -3.67 -2.08
CA GLY A 70 15.27 -3.93 -3.39
C GLY A 70 14.39 -3.58 -4.57
N GLY A 71 13.63 -2.50 -4.48
CA GLY A 71 12.75 -2.08 -5.57
C GLY A 71 11.47 -2.88 -5.67
N LYS A 72 11.14 -3.65 -4.64
CA LYS A 72 9.94 -4.48 -4.60
C LYS A 72 9.13 -4.19 -3.35
N LEU A 73 7.82 -4.35 -3.45
CA LEU A 73 6.90 -4.20 -2.33
C LEU A 73 6.23 -5.55 -2.09
N ILE A 74 6.26 -6.01 -0.83
CA ILE A 74 5.66 -7.28 -0.43
C ILE A 74 4.48 -6.95 0.47
N CYS A 75 3.27 -7.36 0.09
CA CYS A 75 2.04 -7.04 0.83
C CYS A 75 1.39 -8.29 1.39
N ALA A 76 1.11 -8.26 2.70
CA ALA A 76 0.43 -9.35 3.39
C ALA A 76 -1.07 -9.05 3.46
N ASN A 77 -1.88 -9.85 2.77
CA ASN A 77 -3.33 -9.70 2.69
C ASN A 77 -3.99 -10.69 3.64
N GLU A 78 -4.32 -10.22 4.84
CA GLU A 78 -4.80 -11.08 5.92
C GLU A 78 -6.06 -11.87 5.59
N ALA A 79 -7.07 -11.20 5.04
CA ALA A 79 -8.37 -11.84 4.82
C ALA A 79 -8.39 -12.80 3.64
N SER A 80 -7.49 -12.66 2.69
CA SER A 80 -7.42 -13.56 1.54
C SER A 80 -6.30 -14.58 1.62
N ASN A 81 -5.58 -14.61 2.74
CA ASN A 81 -4.52 -15.59 3.01
C ASN A 81 -3.47 -15.65 1.91
N ASN A 82 -3.04 -14.50 1.44
CA ASN A 82 -1.98 -14.45 0.42
C ASN A 82 -1.03 -13.30 0.65
N VAL A 83 0.14 -13.44 0.07
CA VAL A 83 1.17 -12.40 0.05
C VAL A 83 1.46 -12.10 -1.41
N CYS A 84 1.35 -10.83 -1.77
CA CYS A 84 1.60 -10.39 -3.14
C CYS A 84 2.90 -9.63 -3.24
N LEU A 85 3.64 -9.89 -4.30
CA LEU A 85 4.91 -9.22 -4.60
C LEU A 85 4.68 -8.27 -5.77
N PHE A 86 5.09 -7.02 -5.58
CA PHE A 86 4.98 -5.99 -6.61
C PHE A 86 6.35 -5.43 -6.96
N LEU A 87 6.55 -5.16 -8.24
CA LEU A 87 7.72 -4.41 -8.69
C LEU A 87 7.40 -2.92 -8.61
N ILE A 88 8.31 -2.14 -8.05
CA ILE A 88 8.14 -0.70 -7.91
C ILE A 88 8.88 0.02 -9.04
N ASN A 89 8.18 0.91 -9.75
CA ASN A 89 8.79 1.73 -10.77
C ASN A 89 8.22 3.15 -10.65
N ASN A 90 8.99 4.06 -10.04
CA ASN A 90 8.59 5.45 -9.83
C ASN A 90 7.21 5.56 -9.19
N GLY A 91 7.01 4.80 -8.11
CA GLY A 91 5.75 4.81 -7.37
C GLY A 91 4.65 3.97 -7.99
N THR A 92 4.86 3.40 -9.17
CA THR A 92 3.89 2.52 -9.81
C THR A 92 4.16 1.08 -9.40
N LEU A 93 3.12 0.36 -9.00
CA LEU A 93 3.22 -1.03 -8.56
C LEU A 93 2.71 -1.98 -9.63
N THR A 94 3.50 -3.00 -9.93
CA THR A 94 3.12 -4.06 -10.87
C THR A 94 3.23 -5.39 -10.15
N LYS A 95 2.12 -6.11 -10.03
CA LYS A 95 2.12 -7.42 -9.38
C LYS A 95 2.90 -8.42 -10.22
N ILE A 96 3.90 -9.06 -9.61
CA ILE A 96 4.75 -10.03 -10.31
C ILE A 96 4.68 -11.42 -9.70
N ASN A 97 4.14 -11.59 -8.50
CA ASN A 97 4.01 -12.90 -7.89
C ASN A 97 2.99 -12.89 -6.76
N GLU A 98 2.55 -14.07 -6.38
CA GLU A 98 1.60 -14.24 -5.29
C GLU A 98 1.85 -15.59 -4.62
N ILE A 99 1.81 -15.61 -3.28
CA ILE A 99 2.04 -16.82 -2.50
C ILE A 99 0.88 -16.97 -1.53
N GLN A 100 0.33 -18.18 -1.41
CA GLN A 100 -0.71 -18.48 -0.44
C GLN A 100 -0.07 -18.76 0.93
N ILE A 101 -0.47 -17.96 1.92
CA ILE A 101 0.01 -18.11 3.30
C ILE A 101 -1.17 -17.85 4.21
N GLU A 102 -1.48 -18.80 5.07
CA GLU A 102 -2.62 -18.66 5.98
C GLU A 102 -2.39 -17.50 6.96
N LYS A 103 -3.32 -16.54 6.96
CA LYS A 103 -3.37 -15.40 7.88
C LYS A 103 -2.04 -14.65 8.00
N PRO A 104 -1.49 -14.11 6.90
CA PRO A 104 -0.27 -13.34 7.00
C PRO A 104 -0.55 -12.02 7.74
N LEU A 105 0.18 -11.78 8.82
CA LEU A 105 -0.06 -10.60 9.67
C LEU A 105 0.96 -9.50 9.47
N CYS A 106 2.21 -9.83 9.20
CA CYS A 106 3.21 -8.80 8.96
C CYS A 106 4.30 -9.32 8.03
N VAL A 107 5.03 -8.38 7.44
CA VAL A 107 6.12 -8.66 6.51
C VAL A 107 7.42 -8.16 7.11
N VAL A 108 8.39 -9.06 7.23
CA VAL A 108 9.74 -8.73 7.71
C VAL A 108 10.71 -9.04 6.60
N CYS A 109 11.50 -8.05 6.22
CA CYS A 109 12.51 -8.21 5.18
C CYS A 109 13.93 -8.16 5.74
#